data_510f8a6e154137cedb739957cf0fd01c
#
_entry.id   510f8a6e154137cedb739957cf0fd01c
#
_cell.length_a   1.000
_cell.length_b   1.000
_cell.length_c   1.000
_cell.angle_alpha   90.00
_cell.angle_beta   90.00
_cell.angle_gamma   90.00
#
_symmetry.space_group_name_H-M   'P 1'
#
loop_
_entity.id
_entity.type
_entity.pdbx_description
1 polymer ?
#
loop_
_entity_poly.entity_id
_entity_poly.type
_entity_poly.pdbx_seq_one_letter_code
_entity_poly.pdbx_strand_id
1 'polypeptide(L)'
;MPQQNYEEYWKLTLEYTDFNDSKFLTTLQLVVDKIDELNSSGNYEYNSQDYKDLQNTVLSAVPKSSANLNNRLGSTRKAINQCVKLGFVNPKLQSYHQNTKDYLTARSSRRRQTLFSKIVYSNAKFNSSITNEHSWSQINFLLKTLEEIGRLSKTDIIALMTIDIVNYPRDYVTESELSQLRILAEKDDFIERKYNQIGYLNNIINKLDDVVFIKRGRSDYELYFEEDATLIFGDDYKNAGYLKHLSKKRDPYLHRLYKNELKEECEEVYGNPMCVLEQLSYPVLIASHIKPFIDSDENEAYDPNNGLLLSRTIDSLFDLKYISFTDNGKMIFSTRISNDVKEFWKDYELEDSILNEQRKGYLAYHRNLMTEIDASA
;
A
#
# COMPACT_ATOMS: atom_id res chain seq x y z
N MET A 1 -3.62 33.61 16.43
CA MET A 1 -3.01 32.37 15.87
C MET A 1 -1.98 32.82 14.84
N PRO A 2 -0.74 32.29 14.85
CA PRO A 2 0.23 32.62 13.81
C PRO A 2 -0.36 32.25 12.45
N GLN A 3 -0.16 33.13 11.46
CA GLN A 3 -0.59 32.89 10.09
C GLN A 3 0.18 31.67 9.57
N GLN A 4 -0.54 30.62 9.17
CA GLN A 4 0.09 29.41 8.68
C GLN A 4 0.55 29.61 7.24
N ASN A 5 1.85 29.65 7.02
CA ASN A 5 2.44 29.59 5.70
C ASN A 5 2.54 28.14 5.26
N TYR A 6 1.88 27.82 4.15
CA TYR A 6 2.03 26.51 3.51
C TYR A 6 3.41 26.44 2.87
N GLU A 7 4.24 25.55 3.39
CA GLU A 7 5.55 25.32 2.80
C GLU A 7 5.42 24.64 1.42
N GLU A 8 6.42 24.85 0.59
CA GLU A 8 6.37 24.44 -0.81
C GLU A 8 6.19 22.94 -0.99
N TYR A 9 6.87 22.15 -0.17
CA TYR A 9 6.99 20.70 -0.38
C TYR A 9 5.84 19.86 0.19
N TRP A 10 5.09 20.37 1.17
CA TRP A 10 4.01 19.65 1.85
C TRP A 10 2.74 20.52 1.97
N LYS A 11 1.96 20.58 0.89
CA LYS A 11 0.69 21.35 0.83
C LYS A 11 -0.53 20.45 1.01
N LEU A 12 -0.59 19.72 2.13
CA LEU A 12 -1.69 18.83 2.43
C LEU A 12 -2.89 19.58 2.99
N THR A 13 -4.01 19.53 2.28
CA THR A 13 -5.33 19.99 2.74
C THR A 13 -6.35 18.93 2.41
N LEU A 14 -7.14 18.51 3.41
CA LEU A 14 -8.20 17.52 3.27
C LEU A 14 -9.57 18.19 3.46
N GLU A 15 -10.57 17.77 2.71
CA GLU A 15 -11.99 18.08 2.94
C GLU A 15 -12.63 17.01 3.82
N TYR A 16 -12.26 15.73 3.60
CA TYR A 16 -12.72 14.58 4.37
C TYR A 16 -11.56 13.97 5.15
N THR A 17 -11.82 13.62 6.40
CA THR A 17 -10.85 12.95 7.28
C THR A 17 -11.11 11.46 7.43
N ASP A 18 -12.32 11.01 7.09
CA ASP A 18 -12.67 9.59 6.96
C ASP A 18 -12.83 9.23 5.49
N PHE A 19 -11.95 8.36 5.00
CA PHE A 19 -11.91 7.94 3.59
C PHE A 19 -12.86 6.77 3.31
N ASN A 20 -13.49 6.20 4.35
CA ASN A 20 -14.55 5.21 4.24
C ASN A 20 -15.96 5.84 4.33
N ASP A 21 -16.05 7.13 4.64
CA ASP A 21 -17.31 7.85 4.69
C ASP A 21 -17.97 7.94 3.30
N SER A 22 -19.29 7.84 3.28
CA SER A 22 -20.10 7.89 2.06
C SER A 22 -19.83 9.14 1.21
N LYS A 23 -19.52 10.29 1.82
CA LYS A 23 -19.24 11.53 1.09
C LYS A 23 -17.94 11.45 0.29
N PHE A 24 -16.87 10.85 0.89
CA PHE A 24 -15.63 10.62 0.17
C PHE A 24 -15.83 9.60 -0.95
N LEU A 25 -16.46 8.47 -0.67
CA LEU A 25 -16.71 7.41 -1.64
C LEU A 25 -17.59 7.91 -2.79
N THR A 26 -18.66 8.64 -2.52
CA THR A 26 -19.51 9.24 -3.57
C THR A 26 -18.71 10.24 -4.41
N THR A 27 -17.90 11.10 -3.79
CA THR A 27 -17.04 12.03 -4.53
C THR A 27 -16.07 11.28 -5.44
N LEU A 28 -15.39 10.26 -4.93
CA LEU A 28 -14.44 9.46 -5.70
C LEU A 28 -15.14 8.72 -6.86
N GLN A 29 -16.32 8.12 -6.60
CA GLN A 29 -17.09 7.45 -7.65
C GLN A 29 -17.45 8.40 -8.79
N LEU A 30 -17.97 9.60 -8.49
CA LEU A 30 -18.32 10.59 -9.49
C LEU A 30 -17.10 11.07 -10.31
N VAL A 31 -15.93 11.16 -9.69
CA VAL A 31 -14.69 11.50 -10.40
C VAL A 31 -14.28 10.37 -11.34
N VAL A 32 -14.36 9.10 -10.89
CA VAL A 32 -14.07 7.93 -11.72
C VAL A 32 -15.05 7.81 -12.88
N ASP A 33 -16.35 7.96 -12.64
CA ASP A 33 -17.40 7.91 -13.68
C ASP A 33 -17.17 8.99 -14.75
N LYS A 34 -16.78 10.22 -14.33
CA LYS A 34 -16.44 11.30 -15.26
C LYS A 34 -15.21 10.97 -16.10
N ILE A 35 -14.17 10.37 -15.51
CA ILE A 35 -12.98 9.94 -16.25
C ILE A 35 -13.34 8.85 -17.26
N ASP A 36 -14.16 7.87 -16.88
CA ASP A 36 -14.65 6.81 -17.79
C ASP A 36 -15.48 7.40 -18.94
N GLU A 37 -16.38 8.36 -18.65
CA GLU A 37 -17.16 9.09 -19.67
C GLU A 37 -16.24 9.79 -20.68
N LEU A 38 -15.27 10.57 -20.19
CA LEU A 38 -14.35 11.34 -21.03
C LEU A 38 -13.46 10.45 -21.91
N ASN A 39 -13.00 9.32 -21.37
CA ASN A 39 -12.16 8.38 -22.12
C ASN A 39 -12.93 7.47 -23.08
N SER A 40 -14.26 7.36 -22.95
CA SER A 40 -15.09 6.53 -23.83
C SER A 40 -15.08 6.98 -25.28
N SER A 41 -14.80 8.27 -25.54
CA SER A 41 -14.71 8.87 -26.88
C SER A 41 -13.29 8.78 -27.51
N GLY A 42 -12.31 8.15 -26.86
CA GLY A 42 -10.89 8.13 -27.29
C GLY A 42 -10.18 9.44 -27.01
N ASN A 43 -8.86 9.44 -27.04
CA ASN A 43 -7.93 10.58 -26.90
C ASN A 43 -8.47 11.84 -26.20
N TYR A 44 -8.84 11.72 -24.92
CA TYR A 44 -9.30 12.87 -24.15
C TYR A 44 -8.17 13.88 -23.88
N GLU A 45 -8.43 15.14 -24.21
CA GLU A 45 -7.61 16.28 -23.79
C GLU A 45 -8.35 17.10 -22.73
N TYR A 46 -7.67 17.42 -21.64
CA TYR A 46 -8.23 18.18 -20.52
C TYR A 46 -8.76 19.54 -20.96
N ASN A 47 -10.00 19.82 -20.58
CA ASN A 47 -10.55 21.16 -20.64
C ASN A 47 -11.15 21.61 -19.30
N SER A 48 -11.18 22.92 -19.07
CA SER A 48 -11.66 23.49 -17.81
C SER A 48 -13.17 23.39 -17.62
N GLN A 49 -13.94 23.18 -18.70
CA GLN A 49 -15.39 23.04 -18.62
C GLN A 49 -15.77 21.69 -18.02
N ASP A 50 -15.14 20.60 -18.46
CA ASP A 50 -15.37 19.26 -17.89
C ASP A 50 -15.13 19.24 -16.37
N TYR A 51 -14.10 19.97 -15.92
CA TYR A 51 -13.83 20.08 -14.48
C TYR A 51 -14.89 20.91 -13.74
N LYS A 52 -15.44 21.99 -14.35
CA LYS A 52 -16.55 22.75 -13.77
C LYS A 52 -17.83 21.92 -13.71
N ASP A 53 -18.12 21.16 -14.74
CA ASP A 53 -19.29 20.29 -14.78
C ASP A 53 -19.18 19.18 -13.71
N LEU A 54 -18.01 18.57 -13.54
CA LEU A 54 -17.74 17.65 -12.44
C LEU A 54 -17.94 18.32 -11.06
N GLN A 55 -17.46 19.57 -10.87
CA GLN A 55 -17.68 20.30 -9.61
C GLN A 55 -19.18 20.48 -9.31
N ASN A 56 -19.99 20.82 -10.30
CA ASN A 56 -21.43 20.99 -10.14
C ASN A 56 -22.11 19.65 -9.80
N THR A 57 -21.71 18.58 -10.47
CA THR A 57 -22.20 17.21 -10.20
C THR A 57 -21.89 16.79 -8.77
N VAL A 58 -20.64 16.95 -8.33
CA VAL A 58 -20.23 16.61 -6.97
C VAL A 58 -20.93 17.47 -5.93
N LEU A 59 -21.08 18.80 -6.18
CA LEU A 59 -21.79 19.71 -5.27
C LEU A 59 -23.25 19.31 -5.11
N SER A 60 -23.89 18.86 -6.16
CA SER A 60 -25.30 18.38 -6.15
C SER A 60 -25.46 17.09 -5.36
N ALA A 61 -24.56 16.13 -5.57
CA ALA A 61 -24.60 14.81 -4.91
C ALA A 61 -24.13 14.86 -3.45
N VAL A 62 -23.17 15.74 -3.11
CA VAL A 62 -22.60 15.91 -1.77
C VAL A 62 -22.73 17.39 -1.35
N PRO A 63 -23.92 17.84 -0.93
CA PRO A 63 -24.17 19.23 -0.60
C PRO A 63 -23.29 19.73 0.56
N LYS A 64 -22.86 20.98 0.47
CA LYS A 64 -22.07 21.67 1.50
C LYS A 64 -22.93 22.63 2.31
N SER A 65 -22.67 22.70 3.61
CA SER A 65 -23.49 23.44 4.57
C SER A 65 -23.39 24.97 4.48
N SER A 66 -22.36 25.53 3.82
CA SER A 66 -22.18 26.98 3.70
C SER A 66 -23.30 27.62 2.86
N ALA A 67 -23.85 28.74 3.32
CA ALA A 67 -24.81 29.55 2.54
C ALA A 67 -24.15 30.19 1.31
N ASN A 68 -22.85 30.50 1.38
CA ASN A 68 -22.10 31.15 0.29
C ASN A 68 -21.70 30.13 -0.79
N LEU A 69 -22.11 30.37 -2.05
CA LEU A 69 -21.82 29.51 -3.19
C LEU A 69 -20.31 29.34 -3.43
N ASN A 70 -19.53 30.41 -3.32
CA ASN A 70 -18.08 30.35 -3.53
C ASN A 70 -17.39 29.47 -2.49
N ASN A 71 -17.84 29.49 -1.23
CA ASN A 71 -17.35 28.60 -0.20
C ASN A 71 -17.71 27.14 -0.48
N ARG A 72 -18.95 26.87 -0.94
CA ARG A 72 -19.39 25.53 -1.34
C ARG A 72 -18.56 24.98 -2.50
N LEU A 73 -18.34 25.79 -3.54
CA LEU A 73 -17.47 25.42 -4.66
C LEU A 73 -16.00 25.23 -4.23
N GLY A 74 -15.52 26.07 -3.28
CA GLY A 74 -14.20 25.90 -2.68
C GLY A 74 -14.01 24.55 -1.98
N SER A 75 -14.98 24.16 -1.14
CA SER A 75 -14.99 22.86 -0.48
C SER A 75 -15.12 21.70 -1.47
N THR A 76 -15.95 21.85 -2.51
CA THR A 76 -16.07 20.82 -3.55
C THR A 76 -14.77 20.62 -4.32
N ARG A 77 -14.07 21.73 -4.67
CA ARG A 77 -12.73 21.63 -5.27
C ARG A 77 -11.72 20.93 -4.38
N LYS A 78 -11.75 21.20 -3.06
CA LYS A 78 -10.90 20.47 -2.10
C LYS A 78 -11.22 18.99 -2.08
N ALA A 79 -12.50 18.61 -2.09
CA ALA A 79 -12.95 17.23 -2.11
C ALA A 79 -12.45 16.47 -3.35
N ILE A 80 -12.61 17.05 -4.55
CA ILE A 80 -12.12 16.44 -5.80
C ILE A 80 -10.58 16.39 -5.81
N ASN A 81 -9.90 17.48 -5.46
CA ASN A 81 -8.44 17.50 -5.39
C ASN A 81 -7.87 16.56 -4.34
N GLN A 82 -8.63 16.20 -3.30
CA GLN A 82 -8.24 15.20 -2.34
C GLN A 82 -8.09 13.82 -2.99
N CYS A 83 -8.94 13.45 -3.95
CA CYS A 83 -8.79 12.21 -4.71
C CYS A 83 -7.46 12.17 -5.48
N VAL A 84 -7.01 13.32 -6.02
CA VAL A 84 -5.70 13.43 -6.68
C VAL A 84 -4.56 13.37 -5.66
N LYS A 85 -4.65 14.15 -4.57
CA LYS A 85 -3.60 14.20 -3.52
C LYS A 85 -3.33 12.84 -2.89
N LEU A 86 -4.37 12.04 -2.72
CA LEU A 86 -4.26 10.67 -2.17
C LEU A 86 -3.87 9.63 -3.22
N GLY A 87 -3.77 10.00 -4.50
CA GLY A 87 -3.32 9.12 -5.56
C GLY A 87 -4.38 8.23 -6.18
N PHE A 88 -5.66 8.36 -5.80
CA PHE A 88 -6.75 7.61 -6.43
C PHE A 88 -6.95 7.99 -7.90
N VAL A 89 -6.74 9.26 -8.22
CA VAL A 89 -6.98 9.86 -9.53
C VAL A 89 -5.76 10.64 -9.96
N ASN A 90 -5.39 10.53 -11.23
CA ASN A 90 -4.33 11.31 -11.82
C ASN A 90 -4.79 12.73 -12.19
N PRO A 91 -3.89 13.73 -12.24
CA PRO A 91 -4.21 15.08 -12.70
C PRO A 91 -4.91 15.09 -14.06
N LYS A 92 -5.57 16.19 -14.37
CA LYS A 92 -6.23 16.47 -15.65
C LYS A 92 -7.35 15.48 -16.05
N LEU A 93 -7.93 14.73 -15.11
CA LEU A 93 -8.99 13.76 -15.35
C LEU A 93 -8.63 12.69 -16.41
N GLN A 94 -7.35 12.35 -16.54
CA GLN A 94 -6.88 11.44 -17.58
C GLN A 94 -7.10 9.97 -17.23
N SER A 95 -6.85 9.62 -15.98
CA SER A 95 -6.90 8.24 -15.52
C SER A 95 -6.99 8.18 -13.99
N TYR A 96 -7.08 6.98 -13.47
CA TYR A 96 -7.03 6.69 -12.03
C TYR A 96 -6.14 5.48 -11.76
N HIS A 97 -5.75 5.30 -10.50
CA HIS A 97 -4.94 4.16 -10.08
C HIS A 97 -5.71 2.85 -10.33
N GLN A 98 -5.02 1.79 -10.76
CA GLN A 98 -5.64 0.49 -11.12
C GLN A 98 -6.54 -0.08 -10.02
N ASN A 99 -6.19 0.09 -8.75
CA ASN A 99 -6.96 -0.41 -7.61
C ASN A 99 -8.11 0.53 -7.16
N THR A 100 -8.37 1.65 -7.84
CA THR A 100 -9.38 2.63 -7.40
C THR A 100 -10.79 2.06 -7.47
N LYS A 101 -11.12 1.30 -8.52
CA LYS A 101 -12.43 0.66 -8.64
C LYS A 101 -12.61 -0.46 -7.60
N ASP A 102 -11.57 -1.22 -7.33
CA ASP A 102 -11.59 -2.27 -6.30
C ASP A 102 -11.79 -1.65 -4.90
N TYR A 103 -11.13 -0.53 -4.62
CA TYR A 103 -11.35 0.22 -3.39
C TYR A 103 -12.80 0.67 -3.20
N LEU A 104 -13.43 1.19 -4.26
CA LEU A 104 -14.83 1.62 -4.25
C LEU A 104 -15.80 0.45 -3.99
N THR A 105 -15.51 -0.72 -4.54
CA THR A 105 -16.36 -1.92 -4.45
C THR A 105 -15.99 -2.86 -3.30
N ALA A 106 -14.91 -2.59 -2.57
CA ALA A 106 -14.44 -3.43 -1.47
C ALA A 106 -15.51 -3.62 -0.39
N ARG A 107 -15.83 -4.87 -0.06
CA ARG A 107 -16.87 -5.24 0.91
C ARG A 107 -16.39 -5.20 2.35
N SER A 108 -15.12 -5.61 2.59
CA SER A 108 -14.54 -5.61 3.93
C SER A 108 -13.75 -4.32 4.22
N SER A 109 -13.72 -3.91 5.49
CA SER A 109 -12.90 -2.76 5.93
C SER A 109 -11.41 -3.07 5.80
N ARG A 110 -11.02 -4.33 6.01
CA ARG A 110 -9.64 -4.79 5.89
C ARG A 110 -9.16 -4.66 4.44
N ARG A 111 -9.88 -5.23 3.48
CA ARG A 111 -9.56 -5.12 2.05
C ARG A 111 -9.48 -3.67 1.60
N ARG A 112 -10.40 -2.82 2.07
CA ARG A 112 -10.38 -1.39 1.75
C ARG A 112 -9.13 -0.69 2.32
N GLN A 113 -8.70 -1.06 3.51
CA GLN A 113 -7.47 -0.53 4.14
C GLN A 113 -6.23 -0.90 3.34
N THR A 114 -6.08 -2.14 2.93
CA THR A 114 -4.94 -2.61 2.12
C THR A 114 -4.89 -1.92 0.75
N LEU A 115 -6.04 -1.81 0.08
CA LEU A 115 -6.14 -1.09 -1.21
C LEU A 115 -5.82 0.41 -1.05
N PHE A 116 -6.32 1.05 0.03
CA PHE A 116 -5.97 2.43 0.37
C PHE A 116 -4.46 2.60 0.51
N SER A 117 -3.83 1.69 1.24
CA SER A 117 -2.38 1.71 1.49
C SER A 117 -1.57 1.57 0.20
N LYS A 118 -1.94 0.65 -0.68
CA LYS A 118 -1.30 0.48 -1.99
C LYS A 118 -1.42 1.75 -2.84
N ILE A 119 -2.62 2.33 -2.94
CA ILE A 119 -2.88 3.53 -3.73
C ILE A 119 -2.07 4.72 -3.19
N VAL A 120 -2.18 4.97 -1.88
CA VAL A 120 -1.56 6.14 -1.23
C VAL A 120 -0.03 6.05 -1.24
N TYR A 121 0.51 4.87 -0.95
CA TYR A 121 1.96 4.65 -0.98
C TYR A 121 2.55 4.86 -2.37
N SER A 122 1.93 4.30 -3.39
CA SER A 122 2.45 4.32 -4.76
C SER A 122 2.25 5.66 -5.45
N ASN A 123 1.14 6.39 -5.14
CA ASN A 123 0.68 7.46 -6.01
C ASN A 123 0.28 8.77 -5.31
N ALA A 124 0.32 8.85 -3.97
CA ALA A 124 -0.04 10.08 -3.27
C ALA A 124 0.97 11.20 -3.51
N LYS A 125 0.46 12.36 -3.93
CA LYS A 125 1.23 13.57 -4.24
C LYS A 125 0.50 14.80 -3.69
N PHE A 126 0.81 15.18 -2.45
CA PHE A 126 0.03 16.18 -1.69
C PHE A 126 -0.04 17.58 -2.31
N ASN A 127 0.92 17.91 -3.17
CA ASN A 127 0.95 19.19 -3.86
C ASN A 127 0.16 19.17 -5.18
N SER A 128 -0.24 17.99 -5.67
CA SER A 128 -1.00 17.84 -6.92
C SER A 128 -2.48 18.18 -6.77
N SER A 129 -3.10 18.50 -7.88
CA SER A 129 -4.54 18.78 -8.04
C SER A 129 -4.98 18.39 -9.44
N ILE A 130 -6.26 18.52 -9.74
CA ILE A 130 -6.76 18.32 -11.12
C ILE A 130 -6.02 19.19 -12.13
N THR A 131 -5.66 20.42 -11.76
CA THR A 131 -5.03 21.39 -12.69
C THR A 131 -3.52 21.41 -12.65
N ASN A 132 -2.91 20.91 -11.58
CA ASN A 132 -1.47 20.94 -11.36
C ASN A 132 -0.95 19.56 -11.00
N GLU A 133 0.15 19.18 -11.62
CA GLU A 133 0.89 17.96 -11.32
C GLU A 133 2.21 18.29 -10.64
N HIS A 134 2.53 17.55 -9.59
CA HIS A 134 3.81 17.60 -8.89
C HIS A 134 4.35 16.18 -8.71
N SER A 135 5.67 16.06 -8.56
CA SER A 135 6.36 14.77 -8.44
C SER A 135 6.72 14.39 -6.99
N TRP A 136 6.37 15.21 -5.99
CA TRP A 136 6.67 14.90 -4.57
C TRP A 136 5.78 13.78 -4.05
N SER A 137 6.38 12.62 -3.77
CA SER A 137 5.73 11.43 -3.20
C SER A 137 5.97 11.35 -1.69
N GLN A 138 5.26 12.17 -0.93
CA GLN A 138 5.52 12.39 0.49
C GLN A 138 5.33 11.15 1.36
N ILE A 139 4.29 10.36 1.13
CA ILE A 139 4.04 9.12 1.91
C ILE A 139 5.10 8.07 1.63
N ASN A 140 5.49 7.90 0.37
CA ASN A 140 6.56 6.98 0.00
C ASN A 140 7.87 7.34 0.71
N PHE A 141 8.25 8.63 0.66
CA PHE A 141 9.45 9.13 1.33
C PHE A 141 9.39 8.96 2.85
N LEU A 142 8.24 9.25 3.48
CA LEU A 142 8.04 9.08 4.91
C LEU A 142 8.18 7.61 5.34
N LEU A 143 7.54 6.68 4.63
CA LEU A 143 7.58 5.26 5.01
C LEU A 143 8.94 4.61 4.72
N LYS A 144 9.64 5.03 3.67
CA LYS A 144 11.03 4.60 3.43
C LYS A 144 12.00 5.13 4.50
N THR A 145 11.76 6.34 4.98
CA THR A 145 12.52 6.89 6.11
C THR A 145 12.19 6.13 7.41
N LEU A 146 10.92 5.78 7.63
CA LEU A 146 10.52 4.94 8.76
C LEU A 146 11.21 3.56 8.73
N GLU A 147 11.29 2.94 7.56
CA GLU A 147 11.98 1.65 7.36
C GLU A 147 13.49 1.75 7.66
N GLU A 148 14.13 2.85 7.27
CA GLU A 148 15.57 3.07 7.51
C GLU A 148 15.90 3.31 9.00
N ILE A 149 15.03 4.06 9.69
CA ILE A 149 15.28 4.51 11.06
C ILE A 149 14.62 3.59 12.11
N GLY A 150 13.54 2.91 11.74
CA GLY A 150 12.74 2.01 12.61
C GLY A 150 11.67 2.74 13.44
N ARG A 151 11.78 4.06 13.64
CA ARG A 151 10.78 4.87 14.33
C ARG A 151 10.88 6.34 13.94
N LEU A 152 9.76 7.05 13.97
CA LEU A 152 9.73 8.50 13.75
C LEU A 152 8.85 9.17 14.81
N SER A 153 9.39 10.12 15.56
CA SER A 153 8.60 10.96 16.44
C SER A 153 7.78 12.00 15.66
N LYS A 154 6.82 12.63 16.32
CA LYS A 154 6.06 13.74 15.73
C LYS A 154 6.97 14.85 15.21
N THR A 155 8.03 15.20 15.95
CA THR A 155 9.01 16.23 15.55
C THR A 155 9.83 15.78 14.35
N ASP A 156 10.14 14.49 14.22
CA ASP A 156 10.81 13.92 13.06
C ASP A 156 9.98 14.05 11.80
N ILE A 157 8.70 13.68 11.88
CA ILE A 157 7.77 13.80 10.77
C ILE A 157 7.65 15.25 10.30
N ILE A 158 7.62 16.21 11.24
CA ILE A 158 7.59 17.65 10.91
C ILE A 158 8.92 18.08 10.29
N ALA A 159 10.04 17.63 10.81
CA ALA A 159 11.36 17.95 10.27
C ALA A 159 11.52 17.46 8.81
N LEU A 160 10.97 16.29 8.47
CA LEU A 160 10.96 15.80 7.09
C LEU A 160 10.19 16.72 6.13
N MET A 161 9.23 17.51 6.61
CA MET A 161 8.47 18.46 5.78
C MET A 161 9.32 19.63 5.27
N THR A 162 10.56 19.81 5.76
CA THR A 162 11.51 20.82 5.28
C THR A 162 12.23 20.41 3.98
N ILE A 163 12.13 19.14 3.57
CA ILE A 163 12.92 18.57 2.49
C ILE A 163 12.23 18.74 1.14
N ASP A 164 12.98 19.20 0.14
CA ASP A 164 12.63 19.02 -1.27
C ASP A 164 12.95 17.59 -1.69
N ILE A 165 11.93 16.73 -1.61
CA ILE A 165 12.05 15.28 -1.83
C ILE A 165 12.56 14.96 -3.24
N VAL A 166 12.21 15.77 -4.25
CA VAL A 166 12.59 15.53 -5.65
C VAL A 166 14.08 15.73 -5.86
N ASN A 167 14.64 16.76 -5.21
CA ASN A 167 16.06 17.09 -5.31
C ASN A 167 16.91 16.45 -4.20
N TYR A 168 16.29 15.67 -3.31
CA TYR A 168 17.01 14.93 -2.28
C TYR A 168 17.74 13.72 -2.89
N PRO A 169 19.00 13.43 -2.50
CA PRO A 169 19.83 12.43 -3.19
C PRO A 169 19.36 10.98 -3.02
N ARG A 170 18.45 10.75 -2.09
CA ARG A 170 17.85 9.44 -1.79
C ARG A 170 16.35 9.58 -1.59
N ASP A 171 15.64 8.47 -1.60
CA ASP A 171 14.22 8.38 -1.32
C ASP A 171 13.89 8.16 0.18
N TYR A 172 14.87 8.37 1.07
CA TYR A 172 14.77 8.30 2.52
C TYR A 172 15.84 9.17 3.20
N VAL A 173 15.68 9.40 4.48
CA VAL A 173 16.62 10.14 5.34
C VAL A 173 17.26 9.18 6.34
N THR A 174 18.56 9.32 6.60
CA THR A 174 19.28 8.61 7.66
C THR A 174 19.10 9.29 9.02
N GLU A 175 19.35 8.60 10.13
CA GLU A 175 19.26 9.17 11.49
C GLU A 175 20.16 10.40 11.68
N SER A 176 21.36 10.39 11.09
CA SER A 176 22.30 11.53 11.16
C SER A 176 21.75 12.77 10.47
N GLU A 177 21.14 12.60 9.30
CA GLU A 177 20.52 13.69 8.55
C GLU A 177 19.25 14.19 9.26
N LEU A 178 18.43 13.27 9.77
CA LEU A 178 17.22 13.62 10.51
C LEU A 178 17.54 14.46 11.75
N SER A 179 18.62 14.16 12.45
CA SER A 179 19.09 14.96 13.59
C SER A 179 19.42 16.40 13.20
N GLN A 180 20.01 16.62 12.02
CA GLN A 180 20.25 17.97 11.48
C GLN A 180 18.96 18.69 11.09
N LEU A 181 18.01 17.97 10.49
CA LEU A 181 16.71 18.52 10.11
C LEU A 181 15.88 18.93 11.34
N ARG A 182 15.95 18.20 12.46
CA ARG A 182 15.32 18.61 13.74
C ARG A 182 15.80 19.99 14.17
N ILE A 183 17.12 20.20 14.17
CA ILE A 183 17.73 21.48 14.57
C ILE A 183 17.26 22.63 13.66
N LEU A 184 17.17 22.38 12.35
CA LEU A 184 16.66 23.38 11.39
C LEU A 184 15.18 23.70 11.63
N ALA A 185 14.35 22.69 11.85
CA ALA A 185 12.93 22.86 12.10
C ALA A 185 12.63 23.62 13.41
N GLU A 186 13.41 23.37 14.45
CA GLU A 186 13.31 24.13 15.72
C GLU A 186 13.72 25.59 15.56
N LYS A 187 14.82 25.85 14.85
CA LYS A 187 15.38 27.20 14.68
C LYS A 187 14.45 28.16 13.95
N ASP A 188 13.65 27.66 13.03
CA ASP A 188 12.77 28.46 12.17
C ASP A 188 11.30 28.49 12.63
N ASP A 189 11.01 28.04 13.85
CA ASP A 189 9.64 27.87 14.40
C ASP A 189 8.75 27.01 13.48
N PHE A 190 9.37 26.15 12.67
CA PHE A 190 8.66 25.36 11.64
C PHE A 190 7.70 24.36 12.26
N ILE A 191 8.04 23.76 13.41
CA ILE A 191 7.22 22.81 14.15
C ILE A 191 5.86 23.45 14.52
N GLU A 192 5.86 24.70 15.01
CA GLU A 192 4.61 25.39 15.37
C GLU A 192 3.79 25.76 14.14
N ARG A 193 4.44 26.15 13.03
CA ARG A 193 3.76 26.49 11.77
C ARG A 193 3.06 25.31 11.10
N LYS A 194 3.54 24.09 11.32
CA LYS A 194 3.03 22.86 10.66
C LYS A 194 1.96 22.10 11.45
N TYR A 195 1.45 22.59 12.56
CA TYR A 195 0.51 21.86 13.42
C TYR A 195 -0.76 21.36 12.71
N ASN A 196 -1.31 22.10 11.75
CA ASN A 196 -2.48 21.67 10.98
C ASN A 196 -2.13 20.59 9.94
N GLN A 197 -0.95 20.70 9.32
CA GLN A 197 -0.47 19.74 8.33
C GLN A 197 -0.27 18.37 8.96
N ILE A 198 0.30 18.31 10.15
CA ILE A 198 0.50 17.06 10.87
C ILE A 198 -0.84 16.40 11.23
N GLY A 199 -1.87 17.19 11.57
CA GLY A 199 -3.21 16.67 11.84
C GLY A 199 -3.83 15.99 10.61
N TYR A 200 -3.70 16.59 9.44
CA TYR A 200 -4.15 15.97 8.18
C TYR A 200 -3.34 14.72 7.82
N LEU A 201 -2.03 14.77 7.99
CA LEU A 201 -1.15 13.64 7.73
C LEU A 201 -1.50 12.45 8.64
N ASN A 202 -1.73 12.70 9.93
CA ASN A 202 -2.13 11.66 10.88
C ASN A 202 -3.43 10.94 10.48
N ASN A 203 -4.41 11.66 9.89
CA ASN A 203 -5.63 11.03 9.38
C ASN A 203 -5.35 10.07 8.23
N ILE A 204 -4.33 10.34 7.40
CA ILE A 204 -3.91 9.43 6.33
C ILE A 204 -3.17 8.24 6.93
N ILE A 205 -2.16 8.48 7.77
CA ILE A 205 -1.31 7.44 8.36
C ILE A 205 -2.14 6.44 9.18
N ASN A 206 -3.12 6.91 9.96
CA ASN A 206 -4.03 6.04 10.73
C ASN A 206 -4.91 5.10 9.88
N LYS A 207 -4.96 5.31 8.57
CA LYS A 207 -5.69 4.45 7.63
C LYS A 207 -4.77 3.57 6.81
N LEU A 208 -3.45 3.76 6.93
CA LEU A 208 -2.48 2.87 6.29
C LEU A 208 -2.45 1.54 7.04
N ASP A 209 -2.23 0.48 6.31
CA ASP A 209 -2.04 -0.86 6.84
C ASP A 209 -0.60 -1.02 7.35
N ASP A 210 -0.44 -1.81 8.39
CA ASP A 210 0.86 -2.15 8.98
C ASP A 210 1.69 -0.96 9.53
N VAL A 211 1.00 0.15 9.87
CA VAL A 211 1.62 1.35 10.45
C VAL A 211 0.84 1.78 11.70
N VAL A 212 1.52 2.05 12.81
CA VAL A 212 0.90 2.34 14.09
C VAL A 212 1.53 3.52 14.80
N PHE A 213 0.70 4.34 15.45
CA PHE A 213 1.14 5.38 16.38
C PHE A 213 1.15 4.86 17.81
N ILE A 214 2.32 4.93 18.45
CA ILE A 214 2.49 4.67 19.87
C ILE A 214 2.51 6.01 20.63
N LYS A 215 1.51 6.25 21.49
CA LYS A 215 1.43 7.47 22.29
C LYS A 215 2.52 7.49 23.38
N ARG A 216 3.26 8.60 23.47
CA ARG A 216 4.28 8.84 24.49
C ARG A 216 3.88 9.90 25.54
N GLY A 217 2.80 10.63 25.27
CA GLY A 217 2.29 11.69 26.13
C GLY A 217 0.96 12.24 25.63
N ARG A 218 0.55 13.39 26.18
CA ARG A 218 -0.76 14.00 25.87
C ARG A 218 -0.86 14.45 24.40
N SER A 219 0.23 14.91 23.80
CA SER A 219 0.31 15.39 22.42
C SER A 219 1.52 14.83 21.65
N ASP A 220 2.20 13.85 22.23
CA ASP A 220 3.40 13.25 21.68
C ASP A 220 3.16 11.79 21.31
N TYR A 221 3.77 11.37 20.20
CA TYR A 221 3.66 10.02 19.68
C TYR A 221 4.88 9.67 18.84
N GLU A 222 5.09 8.38 18.65
CA GLU A 222 6.06 7.82 17.73
C GLU A 222 5.35 6.91 16.72
N LEU A 223 5.79 6.93 15.48
CA LEU A 223 5.33 6.11 14.38
C LEU A 223 6.24 4.89 14.25
N TYR A 224 5.65 3.71 14.09
CA TYR A 224 6.33 2.43 13.87
C TYR A 224 5.60 1.64 12.80
N PHE A 225 6.27 0.67 12.20
CA PHE A 225 5.56 -0.46 11.60
C PHE A 225 5.00 -1.37 12.71
N GLU A 226 3.85 -2.00 12.49
CA GLU A 226 3.19 -2.82 13.52
C GLU A 226 4.08 -3.98 13.99
N GLU A 227 4.83 -4.60 13.07
CA GLU A 227 5.75 -5.67 13.37
C GLU A 227 6.87 -5.21 14.31
N ASP A 228 7.47 -4.05 14.05
CA ASP A 228 8.52 -3.47 14.89
C ASP A 228 7.97 -3.03 16.25
N ALA A 229 6.78 -2.42 16.28
CA ALA A 229 6.11 -2.06 17.52
C ALA A 229 5.82 -3.30 18.37
N THR A 230 5.39 -4.39 17.76
CA THR A 230 5.13 -5.67 18.44
C THR A 230 6.41 -6.29 19.01
N LEU A 231 7.51 -6.23 18.24
CA LEU A 231 8.83 -6.69 18.72
C LEU A 231 9.34 -5.88 19.92
N ILE A 232 9.12 -4.57 19.92
CA ILE A 232 9.63 -3.68 20.98
C ILE A 232 8.76 -3.73 22.24
N PHE A 233 7.45 -3.86 22.10
CA PHE A 233 6.49 -3.68 23.19
C PHE A 233 5.68 -4.93 23.57
N GLY A 234 5.80 -6.04 22.81
CA GLY A 234 5.07 -7.29 23.05
C GLY A 234 5.98 -8.48 23.35
N ASP A 235 5.50 -9.40 24.22
CA ASP A 235 6.29 -10.55 24.70
C ASP A 235 6.36 -11.75 23.76
N ASP A 236 5.62 -11.77 22.65
CA ASP A 236 5.37 -13.00 21.87
C ASP A 236 6.32 -13.26 20.67
N TYR A 237 7.32 -12.41 20.39
CA TYR A 237 8.11 -12.52 19.15
C TYR A 237 9.62 -12.74 19.31
N LYS A 238 10.06 -13.42 20.36
CA LYS A 238 11.49 -13.64 20.62
C LYS A 238 12.24 -14.61 19.68
N ASN A 239 11.65 -15.13 18.58
CA ASN A 239 12.29 -16.16 17.75
C ASN A 239 12.08 -16.03 16.24
N ALA A 240 12.48 -14.96 15.60
CA ALA A 240 12.64 -14.93 14.15
C ALA A 240 13.97 -14.29 13.74
N GLY A 241 14.95 -15.15 13.46
CA GLY A 241 16.24 -14.70 12.91
C GLY A 241 16.09 -14.20 11.47
N TYR A 242 16.58 -13.02 11.21
CA TYR A 242 16.64 -12.41 9.89
C TYR A 242 17.85 -12.93 9.08
N LEU A 243 17.59 -13.43 7.88
CA LEU A 243 18.61 -13.59 6.85
C LEU A 243 18.51 -12.45 5.82
N LYS A 244 19.50 -11.59 5.79
CA LYS A 244 19.71 -10.63 4.71
C LYS A 244 20.27 -11.37 3.48
N HIS A 245 19.54 -11.37 2.36
CA HIS A 245 20.12 -11.66 1.07
C HIS A 245 19.87 -10.54 0.07
N LEU A 246 20.96 -10.09 -0.50
CA LEU A 246 21.08 -9.05 -1.52
C LEU A 246 20.68 -9.60 -2.89
N SER A 247 19.71 -8.95 -3.52
CA SER A 247 19.69 -8.55 -4.94
C SER A 247 18.26 -8.16 -5.30
N LYS A 248 18.01 -7.25 -6.19
CA LYS A 248 16.77 -6.54 -6.50
C LYS A 248 16.03 -6.16 -5.21
N LYS A 249 16.26 -4.94 -4.75
CA LYS A 249 15.79 -4.49 -3.43
C LYS A 249 14.26 -4.54 -3.39
N ARG A 250 13.67 -5.47 -2.64
CA ARG A 250 12.23 -5.51 -2.35
C ARG A 250 11.86 -4.19 -1.68
N ASP A 251 10.73 -3.61 -2.09
CA ASP A 251 10.14 -2.53 -1.32
C ASP A 251 9.50 -3.13 -0.05
N PRO A 252 9.97 -2.81 1.16
CA PRO A 252 9.52 -3.49 2.37
C PRO A 252 8.04 -3.26 2.64
N TYR A 253 7.54 -2.05 2.36
CA TYR A 253 6.14 -1.74 2.61
C TYR A 253 5.20 -2.44 1.63
N LEU A 254 5.51 -2.47 0.33
CA LEU A 254 4.74 -3.23 -0.65
C LEU A 254 4.75 -4.74 -0.33
N HIS A 255 5.87 -5.26 0.19
CA HIS A 255 5.92 -6.66 0.61
C HIS A 255 5.02 -6.95 1.83
N ARG A 256 4.92 -6.01 2.79
CA ARG A 256 3.97 -6.11 3.91
C ARG A 256 2.52 -6.14 3.40
N LEU A 257 2.17 -5.25 2.48
CA LEU A 257 0.84 -5.21 1.86
C LEU A 257 0.52 -6.51 1.11
N TYR A 258 1.46 -7.03 0.33
CA TYR A 258 1.34 -8.32 -0.35
C TYR A 258 1.06 -9.49 0.62
N LYS A 259 1.81 -9.56 1.74
CA LYS A 259 1.59 -10.55 2.80
C LYS A 259 0.20 -10.42 3.43
N ASN A 260 -0.27 -9.20 3.64
CA ASN A 260 -1.58 -8.95 4.21
C ASN A 260 -2.72 -9.37 3.27
N GLU A 261 -2.58 -9.14 1.95
CA GLU A 261 -3.56 -9.59 0.97
C GLU A 261 -3.69 -11.12 0.93
N LEU A 262 -2.59 -11.86 1.03
CA LEU A 262 -2.64 -13.32 1.10
C LEU A 262 -3.30 -13.83 2.40
N LYS A 263 -3.11 -13.11 3.51
CA LYS A 263 -3.84 -13.41 4.76
C LYS A 263 -5.33 -13.13 4.64
N GLU A 264 -5.71 -12.00 4.03
CA GLU A 264 -7.10 -11.64 3.76
C GLU A 264 -7.81 -12.67 2.89
N GLU A 265 -7.15 -13.15 1.81
CA GLU A 265 -7.66 -14.23 0.98
C GLU A 265 -7.94 -15.49 1.81
N CYS A 266 -7.01 -15.89 2.68
CA CYS A 266 -7.22 -17.03 3.56
C CYS A 266 -8.36 -16.80 4.56
N GLU A 267 -8.50 -15.60 5.13
CA GLU A 267 -9.61 -15.25 6.02
C GLU A 267 -10.97 -15.32 5.30
N GLU A 268 -11.02 -14.88 4.04
CA GLU A 268 -12.25 -14.94 3.23
C GLU A 268 -12.65 -16.39 2.87
N VAL A 269 -11.67 -17.24 2.58
CA VAL A 269 -11.92 -18.62 2.14
C VAL A 269 -12.09 -19.58 3.33
N TYR A 270 -11.23 -19.48 4.34
CA TYR A 270 -11.12 -20.45 5.43
C TYR A 270 -11.53 -19.90 6.81
N GLY A 271 -11.82 -18.60 6.93
CA GLY A 271 -12.20 -17.94 8.18
C GLY A 271 -11.03 -17.48 9.05
N ASN A 272 -9.80 -17.90 8.76
CA ASN A 272 -8.58 -17.46 9.44
C ASN A 272 -7.34 -17.70 8.57
N PRO A 273 -6.21 -16.99 8.82
CA PRO A 273 -4.96 -17.22 8.10
C PRO A 273 -4.40 -18.62 8.42
N MET A 274 -4.07 -19.38 7.38
CA MET A 274 -3.51 -20.72 7.48
C MET A 274 -2.61 -21.09 6.29
N CYS A 275 -1.84 -22.14 6.41
CA CYS A 275 -1.17 -22.75 5.28
C CYS A 275 -2.24 -23.30 4.31
N VAL A 276 -2.29 -22.77 3.09
CA VAL A 276 -3.33 -23.14 2.11
C VAL A 276 -3.25 -24.60 1.64
N LEU A 277 -2.11 -25.28 1.83
CA LEU A 277 -1.94 -26.68 1.50
C LEU A 277 -2.31 -27.59 2.68
N GLU A 278 -1.78 -27.31 3.88
CA GLU A 278 -1.97 -28.16 5.05
C GLU A 278 -3.27 -27.85 5.80
N GLN A 279 -3.88 -26.69 5.52
CA GLN A 279 -5.07 -26.16 6.21
C GLN A 279 -4.89 -26.07 7.73
N LEU A 280 -3.67 -25.70 8.15
CA LEU A 280 -3.29 -25.53 9.55
C LEU A 280 -2.88 -24.09 9.83
N SER A 281 -3.40 -23.54 10.94
CA SER A 281 -3.12 -22.16 11.39
C SER A 281 -1.82 -22.13 12.19
N TYR A 282 -0.70 -22.06 11.48
CA TYR A 282 0.61 -21.91 12.12
C TYR A 282 0.82 -20.49 12.65
N PRO A 283 1.56 -20.34 13.78
CA PRO A 283 1.92 -19.02 14.31
C PRO A 283 2.77 -18.19 13.32
N VAL A 284 3.52 -18.87 12.46
CA VAL A 284 4.36 -18.25 11.42
C VAL A 284 3.96 -18.82 10.07
N LEU A 285 3.49 -17.96 9.19
CA LEU A 285 3.15 -18.26 7.80
C LEU A 285 4.01 -17.40 6.87
N ILE A 286 4.39 -17.97 5.74
CA ILE A 286 5.24 -17.35 4.73
C ILE A 286 4.37 -16.95 3.53
N ALA A 287 4.48 -15.72 3.08
CA ALA A 287 3.95 -15.25 1.81
C ALA A 287 4.92 -15.67 0.69
N SER A 288 4.73 -16.89 0.18
CA SER A 288 5.62 -17.53 -0.79
C SER A 288 5.31 -17.04 -2.20
N HIS A 289 6.32 -16.60 -2.96
CA HIS A 289 6.15 -16.25 -4.36
C HIS A 289 6.10 -17.51 -5.22
N ILE A 290 5.15 -17.57 -6.16
CA ILE A 290 5.06 -18.64 -7.16
C ILE A 290 6.10 -18.41 -8.26
N LYS A 291 6.01 -17.28 -8.99
CA LYS A 291 7.08 -16.80 -9.85
C LYS A 291 8.07 -16.05 -8.97
N PRO A 292 9.37 -16.40 -8.96
CA PRO A 292 10.34 -15.77 -8.08
C PRO A 292 10.34 -14.24 -8.18
N PHE A 293 10.52 -13.55 -7.08
CA PHE A 293 10.58 -12.09 -7.03
C PHE A 293 11.61 -11.50 -8.01
N ILE A 294 12.74 -12.17 -8.18
CA ILE A 294 13.82 -11.72 -9.08
C ILE A 294 13.40 -11.77 -10.56
N ASP A 295 12.51 -12.68 -10.92
CA ASP A 295 12.04 -12.92 -12.29
C ASP A 295 10.75 -12.15 -12.59
N SER A 296 10.11 -11.56 -11.57
CA SER A 296 8.86 -10.82 -11.65
C SER A 296 9.09 -9.37 -12.03
N ASP A 297 8.21 -8.78 -12.81
CA ASP A 297 8.17 -7.33 -12.99
C ASP A 297 7.57 -6.62 -11.76
N GLU A 298 7.42 -5.28 -11.79
CA GLU A 298 6.91 -4.51 -10.65
C GLU A 298 5.45 -4.83 -10.30
N ASN A 299 4.64 -5.22 -11.28
CA ASN A 299 3.23 -5.58 -11.05
C ASN A 299 3.12 -7.01 -10.53
N GLU A 300 3.86 -7.95 -11.11
CA GLU A 300 3.89 -9.36 -10.73
C GLU A 300 4.46 -9.58 -9.33
N ALA A 301 5.47 -8.77 -8.94
CA ALA A 301 6.21 -8.91 -7.68
C ALA A 301 5.34 -8.73 -6.43
N TYR A 302 4.24 -7.98 -6.54
CA TYR A 302 3.31 -7.68 -5.43
C TYR A 302 1.86 -8.05 -5.77
N ASP A 303 1.66 -8.87 -6.80
CA ASP A 303 0.36 -9.44 -7.15
C ASP A 303 0.04 -10.60 -6.19
N PRO A 304 -1.07 -10.57 -5.42
CA PRO A 304 -1.46 -11.66 -4.53
C PRO A 304 -1.70 -12.98 -5.29
N ASN A 305 -2.03 -12.93 -6.59
CA ASN A 305 -2.13 -14.14 -7.41
C ASN A 305 -0.76 -14.78 -7.69
N ASN A 306 0.33 -14.03 -7.57
CA ASN A 306 1.70 -14.56 -7.59
C ASN A 306 2.15 -15.07 -6.22
N GLY A 307 1.23 -15.46 -5.34
CA GLY A 307 1.54 -15.88 -3.99
C GLY A 307 0.69 -17.00 -3.45
N LEU A 308 1.25 -17.70 -2.45
CA LEU A 308 0.58 -18.67 -1.61
C LEU A 308 0.98 -18.40 -0.16
N LEU A 309 0.04 -18.49 0.78
CA LEU A 309 0.33 -18.45 2.21
C LEU A 309 0.67 -19.86 2.70
N LEU A 310 1.92 -20.11 3.02
CA LEU A 310 2.44 -21.45 3.30
C LEU A 310 3.07 -21.57 4.70
N SER A 311 3.12 -22.78 5.23
CA SER A 311 4.00 -23.11 6.36
C SER A 311 5.47 -23.07 5.94
N ARG A 312 6.37 -22.92 6.89
CA ARG A 312 7.80 -22.81 6.61
C ARG A 312 8.35 -24.05 5.88
N THR A 313 7.84 -25.22 6.19
CA THR A 313 8.28 -26.47 5.55
C THR A 313 7.84 -26.52 4.09
N ILE A 314 6.58 -26.22 3.82
CA ILE A 314 6.02 -26.22 2.46
C ILE A 314 6.64 -25.09 1.63
N ASP A 315 6.78 -23.90 2.19
CA ASP A 315 7.48 -22.78 1.53
C ASP A 315 8.89 -23.18 1.08
N SER A 316 9.68 -23.81 1.96
CA SER A 316 11.04 -24.23 1.62
C SER A 316 11.08 -25.29 0.50
N LEU A 317 10.17 -26.26 0.51
CA LEU A 317 10.06 -27.24 -0.57
C LEU A 317 9.62 -26.61 -1.89
N PHE A 318 8.69 -25.67 -1.84
CA PHE A 318 8.16 -24.95 -3.00
C PHE A 318 9.18 -23.98 -3.59
N ASP A 319 9.77 -23.10 -2.77
CA ASP A 319 10.74 -22.10 -3.21
C ASP A 319 11.99 -22.77 -3.85
N LEU A 320 12.44 -23.90 -3.31
CA LEU A 320 13.55 -24.69 -3.85
C LEU A 320 13.15 -25.62 -5.02
N LYS A 321 11.90 -25.57 -5.49
CA LYS A 321 11.37 -26.35 -6.63
C LYS A 321 11.46 -27.86 -6.40
N TYR A 322 11.31 -28.32 -5.15
CA TYR A 322 11.12 -29.73 -4.83
C TYR A 322 9.66 -30.18 -5.02
N ILE A 323 8.73 -29.25 -4.88
CA ILE A 323 7.30 -29.46 -5.14
C ILE A 323 6.75 -28.35 -6.02
N SER A 324 5.68 -28.63 -6.75
CA SER A 324 4.84 -27.68 -7.46
C SER A 324 3.39 -28.19 -7.50
N PHE A 325 2.49 -27.51 -8.22
CA PHE A 325 1.08 -27.88 -8.30
C PHE A 325 0.59 -27.88 -9.75
N THR A 326 -0.29 -28.82 -10.08
CA THR A 326 -1.04 -28.82 -11.35
C THR A 326 -2.07 -27.68 -11.36
N ASP A 327 -2.72 -27.46 -12.50
CA ASP A 327 -3.81 -26.47 -12.60
C ASP A 327 -5.04 -26.88 -11.77
N ASN A 328 -5.16 -28.15 -11.38
CA ASN A 328 -6.21 -28.67 -10.49
C ASN A 328 -5.72 -28.83 -9.04
N GLY A 329 -4.66 -28.16 -8.65
CA GLY A 329 -4.16 -28.13 -7.27
C GLY A 329 -3.35 -29.35 -6.83
N LYS A 330 -3.27 -30.43 -7.62
CA LYS A 330 -2.54 -31.65 -7.22
C LYS A 330 -1.04 -31.39 -7.14
N MET A 331 -0.42 -31.91 -6.09
CA MET A 331 1.01 -31.77 -5.89
C MET A 331 1.83 -32.54 -6.94
N ILE A 332 2.87 -31.91 -7.43
CA ILE A 332 3.89 -32.47 -8.32
C ILE A 332 5.20 -32.49 -7.56
N PHE A 333 5.94 -33.57 -7.66
CA PHE A 333 7.22 -33.77 -6.98
C PHE A 333 8.38 -33.77 -7.97
N SER A 334 9.44 -33.07 -7.62
CA SER A 334 10.74 -33.16 -8.29
C SER A 334 11.33 -34.57 -8.18
N THR A 335 12.16 -34.93 -9.15
CA THR A 335 12.94 -36.18 -9.11
C THR A 335 13.97 -36.21 -7.97
N ARG A 336 14.35 -35.05 -7.45
CA ARG A 336 15.35 -34.85 -6.40
C ARG A 336 14.81 -35.09 -4.98
N ILE A 337 13.47 -35.21 -4.81
CA ILE A 337 12.87 -35.43 -3.48
C ILE A 337 12.80 -36.95 -3.16
N SER A 338 13.00 -37.30 -1.90
CA SER A 338 12.96 -38.67 -1.44
C SER A 338 11.56 -39.30 -1.46
N ASN A 339 11.48 -40.60 -1.57
CA ASN A 339 10.20 -41.33 -1.68
C ASN A 339 9.35 -41.25 -0.41
N ASP A 340 9.93 -41.21 0.76
CA ASP A 340 9.22 -41.07 2.03
C ASP A 340 8.52 -39.73 2.15
N VAL A 341 9.15 -38.66 1.68
CA VAL A 341 8.53 -37.32 1.62
C VAL A 341 7.40 -37.30 0.59
N LYS A 342 7.59 -37.93 -0.60
CA LYS A 342 6.52 -38.03 -1.62
C LYS A 342 5.30 -38.79 -1.06
N GLU A 343 5.53 -39.93 -0.39
CA GLU A 343 4.45 -40.71 0.20
C GLU A 343 3.69 -39.96 1.29
N PHE A 344 4.36 -39.12 2.07
CA PHE A 344 3.73 -38.32 3.12
C PHE A 344 2.82 -37.24 2.53
N TRP A 345 3.25 -36.55 1.46
CA TRP A 345 2.56 -35.40 0.91
C TRP A 345 1.65 -35.69 -0.31
N LYS A 346 1.63 -36.91 -0.84
CA LYS A 346 0.95 -37.27 -2.11
C LYS A 346 -0.54 -36.98 -2.15
N ASP A 347 -1.21 -37.00 -0.99
CA ASP A 347 -2.66 -36.79 -0.89
C ASP A 347 -3.04 -35.32 -0.58
N TYR A 348 -2.04 -34.43 -0.47
CA TYR A 348 -2.27 -33.00 -0.27
C TYR A 348 -2.45 -32.28 -1.60
N GLU A 349 -3.44 -31.40 -1.65
CA GLU A 349 -3.73 -30.59 -2.84
C GLU A 349 -4.20 -29.19 -2.44
N LEU A 350 -4.00 -28.22 -3.34
CA LEU A 350 -4.58 -26.88 -3.21
C LEU A 350 -6.06 -26.92 -3.58
N GLU A 351 -6.89 -26.25 -2.80
CA GLU A 351 -8.32 -26.16 -3.11
C GLU A 351 -8.61 -25.28 -4.32
N ASP A 352 -9.68 -25.62 -5.09
CA ASP A 352 -10.12 -24.84 -6.24
C ASP A 352 -10.48 -23.38 -5.88
N SER A 353 -10.88 -23.13 -4.62
CA SER A 353 -11.24 -21.81 -4.11
C SER A 353 -10.12 -20.77 -4.21
N ILE A 354 -8.84 -21.23 -4.16
CA ILE A 354 -7.67 -20.34 -4.31
C ILE A 354 -7.03 -20.42 -5.70
N LEU A 355 -7.50 -21.31 -6.58
CA LEU A 355 -6.97 -21.52 -7.92
C LEU A 355 -7.75 -20.70 -8.95
N ASN A 356 -7.33 -19.49 -9.21
CA ASN A 356 -7.85 -18.69 -10.33
C ASN A 356 -6.91 -18.78 -11.56
N GLU A 357 -7.37 -18.32 -12.71
CA GLU A 357 -6.60 -18.43 -13.97
C GLU A 357 -5.27 -17.69 -13.92
N GLN A 358 -5.18 -16.57 -13.20
CA GLN A 358 -3.96 -15.80 -13.06
C GLN A 358 -2.92 -16.56 -12.22
N ARG A 359 -3.34 -17.15 -11.10
CA ARG A 359 -2.48 -17.99 -10.25
C ARG A 359 -2.02 -19.25 -10.98
N LYS A 360 -2.88 -19.88 -11.78
CA LYS A 360 -2.51 -21.00 -12.65
C LYS A 360 -1.40 -20.64 -13.65
N GLY A 361 -1.45 -19.42 -14.19
CA GLY A 361 -0.38 -18.90 -15.05
C GLY A 361 0.97 -18.83 -14.33
N TYR A 362 1.01 -18.34 -13.10
CA TYR A 362 2.23 -18.31 -12.27
C TYR A 362 2.67 -19.75 -11.89
N LEU A 363 1.74 -20.65 -11.57
CA LEU A 363 2.05 -22.07 -11.29
C LEU A 363 2.64 -22.77 -12.52
N ALA A 364 2.17 -22.46 -13.74
CA ALA A 364 2.77 -22.98 -14.96
C ALA A 364 4.24 -22.54 -15.12
N TYR A 365 4.54 -21.27 -14.84
CA TYR A 365 5.92 -20.77 -14.81
C TYR A 365 6.77 -21.53 -13.79
N HIS A 366 6.26 -21.73 -12.57
CA HIS A 366 6.96 -22.44 -11.51
C HIS A 366 7.25 -23.91 -11.88
N ARG A 367 6.29 -24.59 -12.51
CA ARG A 367 6.47 -25.98 -13.01
C ARG A 367 7.58 -26.08 -14.08
N ASN A 368 7.64 -25.09 -14.98
CA ASN A 368 8.69 -25.05 -16.00
C ASN A 368 10.07 -24.94 -15.36
N LEU A 369 10.25 -24.03 -14.39
CA LEU A 369 11.51 -23.93 -13.62
C LEU A 369 11.88 -25.24 -12.92
N MET A 370 10.90 -25.91 -12.30
CA MET A 370 11.16 -27.21 -11.65
C MET A 370 11.65 -28.26 -12.65
N THR A 371 11.02 -28.32 -13.84
CA THR A 371 11.39 -29.25 -14.91
C THR A 371 12.81 -28.97 -15.45
N GLU A 372 13.17 -27.72 -15.65
CA GLU A 372 14.52 -27.31 -16.09
C GLU A 372 15.60 -27.70 -15.08
N ILE A 373 15.32 -27.50 -13.78
CA ILE A 373 16.24 -27.87 -12.70
C ILE A 373 16.38 -29.39 -12.62
N ASP A 374 15.27 -30.14 -12.72
CA ASP A 374 15.31 -31.61 -12.69
C ASP A 374 16.05 -32.20 -13.89
N ALA A 375 15.98 -31.57 -15.06
CA ALA A 375 16.72 -31.98 -16.27
C ALA A 375 18.23 -31.70 -16.18
N SER A 376 18.64 -30.78 -15.29
CA SER A 376 20.04 -30.38 -15.09
C SER A 376 20.71 -31.06 -13.90
N ALA A 377 19.97 -31.81 -13.11
CA ALA A 377 20.43 -32.54 -11.91
C ALA A 377 20.75 -33.99 -12.19
#